data_606dc1ddbb58d12466693283e988783b
#
_entry.id   606dc1ddbb58d12466693283e988783b
#
_cell.length_a   1.000
_cell.length_b   1.000
_cell.length_c   1.000
_cell.angle_alpha   90.00
_cell.angle_beta   90.00
_cell.angle_gamma   90.00
#
_symmetry.space_group_name_H-M   'P 1'
#
loop_
_entity.id
_entity.type
_entity.pdbx_description
1 polymer ?
#
loop_
_entity_poly.entity_id
_entity_poly.type
_entity_poly.pdbx_seq_one_letter_code
_entity_poly.pdbx_strand_id
1 'polypeptide(L)'
;MNQSYFYLKMKEHKLKVPYTGKERRVRILLPKDYEKDTDRSYPVVYFHDGQNVFNSKESFIGHSWKIIPAIKRNPDISRMIVVAIDNDGMGRMNEYAAWKFQESPIPEQQFGGKGVEYAEFVMEVVKPFIKHKTGWCSCSTCKISKCK
;
A
#
# COMPACT_ATOMS: atom_id res chain seq x y z
N MET A 1 -17.97 23.78 -11.83
CA MET A 1 -16.79 23.11 -12.44
C MET A 1 -16.82 21.65 -12.06
N ASN A 2 -16.94 20.77 -13.04
CA ASN A 2 -16.89 19.34 -12.84
C ASN A 2 -15.50 18.97 -12.31
N GLN A 3 -15.35 18.79 -11.01
CA GLN A 3 -14.17 18.16 -10.45
C GLN A 3 -14.21 16.70 -10.87
N SER A 4 -13.68 16.42 -12.03
CA SER A 4 -13.57 15.07 -12.55
C SER A 4 -12.74 14.26 -11.59
N TYR A 5 -13.29 13.14 -11.16
CA TYR A 5 -12.65 12.14 -10.31
C TYR A 5 -11.18 11.95 -10.68
N PHE A 6 -10.28 12.27 -9.75
CA PHE A 6 -8.82 12.16 -9.99
C PHE A 6 -8.33 10.71 -10.03
N TYR A 7 -9.13 9.77 -9.52
CA TYR A 7 -8.77 8.35 -9.43
C TYR A 7 -9.87 7.50 -10.04
N LEU A 8 -9.52 6.63 -10.98
CA LEU A 8 -10.48 5.76 -11.64
C LEU A 8 -10.04 4.32 -11.80
N LYS A 9 -8.76 4.00 -11.60
CA LYS A 9 -8.27 2.67 -11.87
C LYS A 9 -7.61 2.09 -10.63
N MET A 10 -8.27 1.07 -10.09
CA MET A 10 -7.69 0.25 -9.04
C MET A 10 -7.19 -1.04 -9.65
N LYS A 11 -5.94 -1.38 -9.39
CA LYS A 11 -5.33 -2.66 -9.75
C LYS A 11 -5.08 -3.46 -8.47
N GLU A 12 -5.38 -4.75 -8.52
CA GLU A 12 -5.13 -5.67 -7.42
C GLU A 12 -4.05 -6.67 -7.84
N HIS A 13 -3.12 -6.92 -6.93
CA HIS A 13 -2.04 -7.89 -7.10
C HIS A 13 -1.88 -8.72 -5.84
N LYS A 14 -1.34 -9.92 -6.03
CA LYS A 14 -0.94 -10.81 -4.95
C LYS A 14 0.57 -11.01 -5.01
N LEU A 15 1.26 -10.62 -3.96
CA LEU A 15 2.70 -10.71 -3.85
C LEU A 15 3.06 -11.76 -2.81
N LYS A 16 4.02 -12.62 -3.13
CA LYS A 16 4.51 -13.63 -2.20
C LYS A 16 5.32 -12.97 -1.08
N VAL A 17 4.97 -13.28 0.16
CA VAL A 17 5.67 -12.81 1.36
C VAL A 17 6.80 -13.81 1.68
N PRO A 18 8.08 -13.41 1.65
CA PRO A 18 9.21 -14.35 1.75
C PRO A 18 9.21 -15.16 3.04
N TYR A 19 8.95 -14.53 4.17
CA TYR A 19 9.06 -15.14 5.49
C TYR A 19 7.84 -15.99 5.91
N THR A 20 6.70 -15.87 5.20
CA THR A 20 5.51 -16.72 5.45
C THR A 20 5.22 -17.69 4.33
N GLY A 21 5.74 -17.43 3.12
CA GLY A 21 5.41 -18.16 1.90
C GLY A 21 4.00 -17.90 1.37
N LYS A 22 3.17 -17.13 2.09
CA LYS A 22 1.80 -16.81 1.72
C LYS A 22 1.75 -15.65 0.72
N GLU A 23 0.62 -15.51 0.03
CA GLU A 23 0.34 -14.35 -0.81
C GLU A 23 -0.26 -13.22 0.01
N ARG A 24 0.19 -12.00 -0.28
CA ARG A 24 -0.33 -10.77 0.28
C ARG A 24 -0.99 -9.93 -0.80
N ARG A 25 -2.24 -9.56 -0.60
CA ARG A 25 -2.95 -8.64 -1.49
C ARG A 25 -2.39 -7.23 -1.35
N VAL A 26 -2.09 -6.64 -2.51
CA VAL A 26 -1.64 -5.25 -2.65
C VAL A 26 -2.52 -4.59 -3.68
N ARG A 27 -3.14 -3.48 -3.33
CA ARG A 27 -4.00 -2.69 -4.21
C ARG A 27 -3.32 -1.38 -4.56
N ILE A 28 -3.39 -1.02 -5.83
CA ILE A 28 -2.79 0.19 -6.38
C ILE A 28 -3.90 1.04 -6.96
N LEU A 29 -4.10 2.23 -6.42
CA LEU A 29 -5.01 3.22 -6.96
C LEU A 29 -4.21 4.24 -7.77
N LEU A 30 -4.48 4.29 -9.07
CA LEU A 30 -3.79 5.16 -10.01
C LEU A 30 -4.60 6.44 -10.31
N PRO A 31 -3.96 7.60 -10.48
CA PRO A 31 -4.60 8.79 -11.00
C PRO A 31 -5.22 8.55 -12.38
N LYS A 32 -6.30 9.28 -12.69
CA LYS A 32 -7.04 9.13 -13.95
C LYS A 32 -6.19 9.37 -15.20
N ASP A 33 -5.28 10.31 -15.11
CA ASP A 33 -4.38 10.74 -16.19
C ASP A 33 -3.06 9.94 -16.24
N TYR A 34 -2.89 8.97 -15.36
CA TYR A 34 -1.67 8.20 -15.24
C TYR A 34 -1.19 7.57 -16.55
N GLU A 35 -2.11 7.02 -17.35
CA GLU A 35 -1.80 6.37 -18.63
C GLU A 35 -1.66 7.37 -19.80
N LYS A 36 -2.13 8.61 -19.61
CA LYS A 36 -2.13 9.65 -20.66
C LYS A 36 -0.91 10.55 -20.58
N ASP A 37 -0.44 10.82 -19.38
CA ASP A 37 0.68 11.72 -19.11
C ASP A 37 1.89 10.90 -18.64
N THR A 38 2.61 10.36 -19.61
CA THR A 38 3.76 9.47 -19.38
C THR A 38 4.99 10.21 -18.82
N ASP A 39 5.02 11.53 -18.95
CA ASP A 39 6.16 12.36 -18.53
C ASP A 39 5.98 12.84 -17.07
N ARG A 40 4.79 12.65 -16.51
CA ARG A 40 4.47 13.12 -15.17
C ARG A 40 4.87 12.08 -14.11
N SER A 41 5.61 12.54 -13.11
CA SER A 41 5.90 11.77 -11.92
C SER A 41 4.84 11.99 -10.84
N TYR A 42 4.45 10.92 -10.17
CA TYR A 42 3.48 10.96 -9.07
C TYR A 42 4.14 10.49 -7.78
N PRO A 43 3.92 11.17 -6.64
CA PRO A 43 4.32 10.62 -5.36
C PRO A 43 3.55 9.33 -5.06
N VAL A 44 4.19 8.41 -4.36
CA VAL A 44 3.60 7.13 -3.95
C VAL A 44 3.41 7.12 -2.45
N VAL A 45 2.19 6.87 -2.00
CA VAL A 45 1.85 6.73 -0.59
C VAL A 45 1.49 5.28 -0.30
N TYR A 46 2.15 4.70 0.70
CA TYR A 46 1.92 3.32 1.14
C TYR A 46 1.09 3.31 2.40
N PHE A 47 -0.01 2.56 2.37
CA PHE A 47 -0.86 2.31 3.51
C PHE A 47 -0.72 0.85 3.95
N HIS A 48 -0.51 0.65 5.23
CA HIS A 48 -0.69 -0.64 5.88
C HIS A 48 -2.17 -0.88 6.19
N ASP A 49 -2.53 -2.07 6.62
CA ASP A 49 -3.93 -2.46 6.84
C ASP A 49 -4.81 -2.18 5.60
N GLY A 50 -4.32 -2.57 4.43
CA GLY A 50 -4.90 -2.22 3.14
C GLY A 50 -6.39 -2.51 3.01
N GLN A 51 -6.88 -3.58 3.66
CA GLN A 51 -8.31 -3.92 3.69
C GLN A 51 -9.19 -2.81 4.28
N ASN A 52 -8.62 -1.91 5.09
CA ASN A 52 -9.35 -0.80 5.70
C ASN A 52 -9.34 0.48 4.85
N VAL A 53 -8.52 0.55 3.81
CA VAL A 53 -8.23 1.81 3.10
C VAL A 53 -9.39 2.27 2.23
N PHE A 54 -9.96 1.38 1.43
CA PHE A 54 -10.87 1.77 0.35
C PHE A 54 -12.33 1.39 0.59
N ASN A 55 -12.60 0.16 1.03
CA ASN A 55 -13.93 -0.42 1.02
C ASN A 55 -14.38 -0.86 2.42
N SER A 56 -15.51 -0.33 2.88
CA SER A 56 -16.07 -0.66 4.19
C SER A 56 -16.50 -2.13 4.32
N LYS A 57 -16.89 -2.79 3.23
CA LYS A 57 -17.26 -4.21 3.25
C LYS A 57 -16.07 -5.13 3.54
N GLU A 58 -14.86 -4.68 3.27
CA GLU A 58 -13.63 -5.45 3.46
C GLU A 58 -12.89 -5.08 4.74
N SER A 59 -13.28 -3.97 5.37
CA SER A 59 -12.60 -3.48 6.56
C SER A 59 -12.97 -4.29 7.79
N PHE A 60 -12.01 -4.40 8.72
CA PHE A 60 -12.15 -5.21 9.95
C PHE A 60 -13.36 -4.82 10.81
N ILE A 61 -13.68 -3.52 10.89
CA ILE A 61 -14.78 -2.99 11.72
C ILE A 61 -15.98 -2.52 10.88
N GLY A 62 -16.07 -2.89 9.59
CA GLY A 62 -17.16 -2.46 8.71
C GLY A 62 -17.10 -1.00 8.24
N HIS A 63 -16.02 -0.28 8.57
CA HIS A 63 -15.81 1.11 8.16
C HIS A 63 -14.41 1.29 7.56
N SER A 64 -14.35 1.72 6.29
CA SER A 64 -13.06 2.06 5.67
C SER A 64 -12.58 3.45 6.09
N TRP A 65 -11.30 3.71 5.89
CA TRP A 65 -10.70 5.04 6.13
C TRP A 65 -11.13 6.09 5.10
N LYS A 66 -11.91 5.69 4.10
CA LYS A 66 -12.51 6.57 3.08
C LYS A 66 -11.47 7.45 2.38
N ILE A 67 -10.31 6.89 2.07
CA ILE A 67 -9.19 7.63 1.45
C ILE A 67 -9.61 8.27 0.12
N ILE A 68 -10.38 7.56 -0.71
CA ILE A 68 -10.86 8.13 -1.99
C ILE A 68 -11.76 9.35 -1.76
N PRO A 69 -12.81 9.30 -0.92
CA PRO A 69 -13.59 10.48 -0.59
C PRO A 69 -12.77 11.61 0.04
N ALA A 70 -11.81 11.28 0.92
CA ALA A 70 -10.96 12.27 1.56
C ALA A 70 -10.12 13.04 0.53
N ILE A 71 -9.47 12.35 -0.41
CA ILE A 71 -8.70 12.97 -1.48
C ILE A 71 -9.60 13.83 -2.38
N LYS A 72 -10.80 13.33 -2.73
CA LYS A 72 -11.74 14.08 -3.59
C LYS A 72 -12.23 15.39 -2.98
N ARG A 73 -12.39 15.43 -1.65
CA ARG A 73 -12.87 16.63 -0.93
C ARG A 73 -11.79 17.67 -0.69
N ASN A 74 -10.53 17.31 -0.89
CA ASN A 74 -9.39 18.18 -0.65
C ASN A 74 -8.62 18.42 -1.95
N PRO A 75 -9.00 19.44 -2.73
CA PRO A 75 -8.41 19.72 -4.04
C PRO A 75 -6.93 20.11 -3.96
N ASP A 76 -6.45 20.54 -2.80
CA ASP A 76 -5.05 20.92 -2.56
C ASP A 76 -4.13 19.69 -2.43
N ILE A 77 -4.70 18.49 -2.22
CA ILE A 77 -3.90 17.26 -2.20
C ILE A 77 -3.42 16.96 -3.62
N SER A 78 -2.12 16.92 -3.78
CA SER A 78 -1.48 16.55 -5.05
C SER A 78 -1.92 15.15 -5.49
N ARG A 79 -2.04 14.97 -6.80
CA ARG A 79 -2.29 13.63 -7.37
C ARG A 79 -1.17 12.69 -6.99
N MET A 80 -1.51 11.50 -6.49
CA MET A 80 -0.56 10.50 -6.00
C MET A 80 -1.01 9.09 -6.37
N ILE A 81 -0.08 8.18 -6.38
CA ILE A 81 -0.37 6.74 -6.44
C ILE A 81 -0.59 6.27 -4.99
N VAL A 82 -1.71 5.62 -4.74
CA VAL A 82 -2.00 5.04 -3.42
C VAL A 82 -1.80 3.54 -3.48
N VAL A 83 -0.93 3.02 -2.63
CA VAL A 83 -0.64 1.60 -2.48
C VAL A 83 -1.16 1.13 -1.13
N ALA A 84 -2.04 0.17 -1.12
CA ALA A 84 -2.62 -0.40 0.09
C ALA A 84 -2.20 -1.87 0.24
N ILE A 85 -1.45 -2.17 1.29
CA ILE A 85 -0.92 -3.50 1.61
C ILE A 85 -1.81 -4.09 2.70
N ASP A 86 -2.50 -5.19 2.42
CA ASP A 86 -3.32 -5.87 3.43
C ASP A 86 -2.42 -6.42 4.55
N ASN A 87 -2.95 -6.51 5.75
CA ASN A 87 -2.25 -7.19 6.84
C ASN A 87 -2.43 -8.72 6.79
N ASP A 88 -1.75 -9.44 7.65
CA ASP A 88 -1.83 -10.91 7.74
C ASP A 88 -3.02 -11.41 8.58
N GLY A 89 -3.99 -10.57 8.90
CA GLY A 89 -5.09 -10.95 9.79
C GLY A 89 -4.59 -11.28 11.19
N MET A 90 -4.62 -12.56 11.57
CA MET A 90 -4.13 -13.02 12.87
C MET A 90 -2.65 -12.75 13.12
N GLY A 91 -1.84 -12.67 12.06
CA GLY A 91 -0.41 -12.35 12.14
C GLY A 91 -0.10 -10.86 12.22
N ARG A 92 -1.10 -9.98 12.14
CA ARG A 92 -0.91 -8.52 12.11
C ARG A 92 -0.04 -7.99 13.24
N MET A 93 -0.30 -8.43 14.46
CA MET A 93 0.46 -7.99 15.65
C MET A 93 1.93 -8.41 15.58
N ASN A 94 2.21 -9.56 14.96
CA ASN A 94 3.57 -10.04 14.77
C ASN A 94 4.34 -9.17 13.77
N GLU A 95 3.69 -8.74 12.70
CA GLU A 95 4.31 -7.94 11.64
C GLU A 95 4.52 -6.47 12.01
N TYR A 96 3.70 -5.93 12.93
CA TYR A 96 3.77 -4.51 13.28
C TYR A 96 4.61 -4.22 14.54
N ALA A 97 5.27 -5.22 15.07
CA ALA A 97 6.21 -5.07 16.16
C ALA A 97 7.54 -5.77 15.85
N ALA A 98 8.65 -5.02 15.96
CA ALA A 98 10.00 -5.55 15.72
C ALA A 98 10.45 -6.52 16.83
N TRP A 99 9.97 -6.36 18.04
CA TRP A 99 10.26 -7.20 19.19
C TRP A 99 9.04 -7.97 19.66
N LYS A 100 9.29 -9.08 20.34
CA LYS A 100 8.23 -9.87 20.95
C LYS A 100 7.71 -9.18 22.21
N PHE A 101 6.41 -9.23 22.42
CA PHE A 101 5.76 -8.71 23.61
C PHE A 101 4.61 -9.63 24.04
N GLN A 102 4.20 -9.51 25.30
CA GLN A 102 3.12 -10.29 25.88
C GLN A 102 2.04 -9.31 26.36
N GLU A 103 0.92 -9.27 25.66
CA GLU A 103 -0.23 -8.41 26.00
C GLU A 103 -1.39 -9.19 26.63
N SER A 104 -1.29 -10.52 26.68
CA SER A 104 -2.37 -11.36 27.11
C SER A 104 -2.17 -11.84 28.55
N PRO A 105 -3.23 -11.95 29.37
CA PRO A 105 -3.20 -12.69 30.62
C PRO A 105 -2.91 -14.20 30.43
N ILE A 106 -2.88 -14.67 29.18
CA ILE A 106 -2.50 -16.04 28.85
C ILE A 106 -0.97 -16.08 28.72
N PRO A 107 -0.26 -16.73 29.67
CA PRO A 107 1.21 -16.66 29.76
C PRO A 107 1.97 -17.19 28.56
N GLU A 108 1.34 -17.99 27.71
CA GLU A 108 1.98 -18.67 26.58
C GLU A 108 1.83 -17.92 25.23
N GLN A 109 1.02 -16.87 25.18
CA GLN A 109 0.74 -16.15 23.94
C GLN A 109 1.67 -14.95 23.77
N GLN A 110 2.70 -15.11 22.95
CA GLN A 110 3.60 -14.04 22.56
C GLN A 110 3.20 -13.47 21.20
N PHE A 111 3.28 -12.14 21.06
CA PHE A 111 3.07 -11.42 19.82
C PHE A 111 4.33 -10.67 19.40
N GLY A 112 4.37 -10.18 18.17
CA GLY A 112 5.48 -9.39 17.66
C GLY A 112 6.65 -10.22 17.13
N GLY A 113 7.76 -9.54 16.88
CA GLY A 113 9.03 -10.12 16.46
C GLY A 113 9.14 -10.40 14.95
N LYS A 114 8.22 -9.90 14.12
CA LYS A 114 8.25 -10.00 12.66
C LYS A 114 8.29 -8.65 11.94
N GLY A 115 8.45 -7.56 12.69
CA GLY A 115 8.43 -6.23 12.12
C GLY A 115 9.59 -5.95 11.16
N VAL A 116 10.76 -6.54 11.41
CA VAL A 116 11.92 -6.40 10.52
C VAL A 116 11.65 -7.09 9.19
N GLU A 117 11.22 -8.36 9.23
CA GLU A 117 10.90 -9.13 8.02
C GLU A 117 9.74 -8.49 7.23
N TYR A 118 8.77 -7.89 7.92
CA TYR A 118 7.69 -7.14 7.27
C TYR A 118 8.23 -5.88 6.58
N ALA A 119 9.11 -5.13 7.23
CA ALA A 119 9.76 -3.97 6.62
C ALA A 119 10.58 -4.36 5.38
N GLU A 120 11.33 -5.45 5.45
CA GLU A 120 12.08 -6.01 4.30
C GLU A 120 11.12 -6.41 3.17
N PHE A 121 9.99 -7.06 3.46
CA PHE A 121 8.98 -7.36 2.45
C PHE A 121 8.49 -6.09 1.74
N VAL A 122 8.20 -5.03 2.49
CA VAL A 122 7.77 -3.75 1.91
C VAL A 122 8.88 -3.14 1.04
N MET A 123 10.12 -3.15 1.52
CA MET A 123 11.25 -2.49 0.84
C MET A 123 11.78 -3.28 -0.35
N GLU A 124 11.85 -4.62 -0.24
CA GLU A 124 12.54 -5.48 -1.22
C GLU A 124 11.57 -6.16 -2.20
N VAL A 125 10.28 -6.25 -1.86
CA VAL A 125 9.27 -6.88 -2.73
C VAL A 125 8.24 -5.87 -3.21
N VAL A 126 7.55 -5.19 -2.29
CA VAL A 126 6.44 -4.30 -2.67
C VAL A 126 6.93 -3.08 -3.42
N LYS A 127 7.90 -2.34 -2.89
CA LYS A 127 8.41 -1.11 -3.54
C LYS A 127 9.01 -1.36 -4.91
N PRO A 128 9.88 -2.36 -5.14
CA PRO A 128 10.39 -2.67 -6.47
C PRO A 128 9.30 -3.08 -7.44
N PHE A 129 8.30 -3.86 -6.97
CA PHE A 129 7.14 -4.22 -7.79
C PHE A 129 6.35 -2.99 -8.23
N ILE A 130 6.05 -2.07 -7.32
CA ILE A 130 5.35 -0.82 -7.63
C ILE A 130 6.17 0.01 -8.63
N LYS A 131 7.47 0.16 -8.40
CA LYS A 131 8.38 0.86 -9.31
C LYS A 131 8.32 0.28 -10.72
N HIS A 132 8.41 -1.04 -10.86
CA HIS A 132 8.35 -1.73 -12.15
C HIS A 132 6.98 -1.54 -12.82
N LYS A 133 5.89 -1.65 -12.07
CA LYS A 133 4.52 -1.55 -12.61
C LYS A 133 4.11 -0.12 -12.95
N THR A 134 4.66 0.87 -12.28
CA THR A 134 4.29 2.27 -12.42
C THR A 134 5.35 3.12 -13.13
N GLY A 135 6.49 2.54 -13.50
CA GLY A 135 7.59 3.30 -14.09
C GLY A 135 8.17 4.38 -13.17
N TRP A 136 7.79 4.38 -11.90
CA TRP A 136 8.22 5.39 -10.94
C TRP A 136 9.70 5.21 -10.57
N CYS A 137 10.48 6.28 -10.75
CA CYS A 137 11.87 6.33 -10.31
C CYS A 137 11.99 7.24 -9.08
N SER A 138 12.51 6.71 -7.97
CA SER A 138 12.74 7.46 -6.72
C SER A 138 13.98 8.38 -6.79
N CYS A 139 14.67 8.41 -7.92
CA CYS A 139 15.86 9.23 -8.10
C CYS A 139 15.49 10.58 -8.68
N SER A 140 15.85 11.66 -8.00
CA SER A 140 15.68 13.04 -8.45
C SER A 140 16.45 13.37 -9.75
N THR A 141 17.25 12.45 -10.25
CA THR A 141 18.08 12.58 -11.47
C THR A 141 17.72 11.62 -12.59
N CYS A 142 16.82 10.64 -12.37
CA CYS A 142 16.35 9.76 -13.44
C CYS A 142 15.24 10.44 -14.26
N LYS A 143 15.62 11.15 -15.31
CA LYS A 143 14.74 11.34 -16.46
C LYS A 143 14.46 9.97 -17.05
N ILE A 144 13.18 9.64 -17.23
CA ILE A 144 12.71 8.37 -17.78
C ILE A 144 13.20 8.25 -19.21
N SER A 145 14.35 7.64 -19.42
CA SER A 145 14.67 6.98 -20.66
C SER A 145 14.34 5.51 -20.46
N LYS A 146 13.30 5.09 -21.15
CA LYS A 146 12.85 3.70 -21.37
C LYS A 146 13.82 2.64 -20.88
N CYS A 147 13.56 2.03 -19.73
CA CYS A 147 14.08 0.70 -19.43
C CYS A 147 13.29 -0.29 -20.31
N LYS A 148 13.94 -0.74 -21.39
CA LYS A 148 13.54 -1.92 -22.15
C LYS A 148 13.77 -3.16 -21.29
#